data_c3855b689a27f29a7f7701268385abd5
#
_entry.id   c3855b689a27f29a7f7701268385abd5
#
_cell.length_a   1.000
_cell.length_b   1.000
_cell.length_c   1.000
_cell.angle_alpha   90.00
_cell.angle_beta   90.00
_cell.angle_gamma   90.00
#
_symmetry.space_group_name_H-M   'P 1'
#
loop_
_entity.id
_entity.type
_entity.pdbx_description
1 polymer ?
#
loop_
_entity_poly.entity_id
_entity_poly.type
_entity_poly.pdbx_seq_one_letter_code
_entity_poly.pdbx_strand_id
1 'polypeptide(L)'
;MKRKIALAMVLAMTASMAQPVLAADSKTTLDVIISQYGTQTQTWWTQFEKDFEAENPDIDLNVEIVSWNDLYTKVNTLVANNNAPDILNIDVLADYVADDLLMPATEYASEDLQSKFFPAFWDASTIDDTVYALPILASCRALFYNKDILDEAGASVPTTWAEVQETAQKIKDKFGDDVYPWGIDMTTDEGQAAFAYYTWNNGGGFVDDEGNWTLNSEQN
;
A
#
# COMPACT_ATOMS: atom_id res chain seq x y z
N MET A 1 5.94 -78.00 -2.15
CA MET A 1 6.98 -77.01 -1.75
C MET A 1 6.94 -75.69 -2.49
N LYS A 2 6.59 -75.64 -3.77
CA LYS A 2 6.60 -74.37 -4.55
C LYS A 2 5.53 -73.32 -4.18
N ARG A 3 4.39 -73.71 -3.57
CA ARG A 3 3.31 -72.76 -3.15
C ARG A 3 3.58 -72.05 -1.82
N LYS A 4 4.39 -72.60 -0.94
CA LYS A 4 4.71 -71.99 0.37
C LYS A 4 5.81 -70.93 0.26
N ILE A 5 6.68 -71.03 -0.73
CA ILE A 5 7.73 -70.03 -1.01
C ILE A 5 7.16 -68.75 -1.64
N ALA A 6 6.14 -68.86 -2.46
CA ALA A 6 5.47 -67.71 -3.06
C ALA A 6 4.68 -66.87 -2.04
N LEU A 7 4.12 -67.50 -1.01
CA LEU A 7 3.37 -66.80 0.04
C LEU A 7 4.29 -66.05 1.01
N ALA A 8 5.52 -66.58 1.27
CA ALA A 8 6.51 -65.93 2.10
C ALA A 8 7.15 -64.72 1.43
N MET A 9 7.29 -64.69 0.09
CA MET A 9 7.79 -63.52 -0.65
C MET A 9 6.76 -62.37 -0.71
N VAL A 10 5.47 -62.70 -0.81
CA VAL A 10 4.42 -61.65 -0.83
C VAL A 10 4.28 -60.99 0.54
N LEU A 11 4.46 -61.73 1.65
CA LEU A 11 4.43 -61.13 3.00
C LEU A 11 5.68 -60.30 3.33
N ALA A 12 6.83 -60.60 2.69
CA ALA A 12 8.05 -59.83 2.88
C ALA A 12 8.06 -58.46 2.10
N MET A 13 7.28 -58.35 1.02
CA MET A 13 7.15 -57.10 0.24
C MET A 13 6.15 -56.11 0.83
N THR A 14 5.25 -56.55 1.72
CA THR A 14 4.28 -55.64 2.36
C THR A 14 4.77 -55.04 3.69
N ALA A 15 5.90 -55.54 4.22
CA ALA A 15 6.46 -55.01 5.46
C ALA A 15 7.53 -53.88 5.28
N SER A 16 7.88 -53.53 4.02
CA SER A 16 8.95 -52.57 3.75
C SER A 16 8.47 -51.19 3.27
N MET A 17 7.15 -50.87 3.33
CA MET A 17 6.61 -49.58 2.88
C MET A 17 5.95 -48.74 3.98
N ALA A 18 6.19 -49.04 5.24
CA ALA A 18 5.88 -48.10 6.32
C ALA A 18 7.17 -47.39 6.74
N GLN A 19 7.80 -46.66 5.81
CA GLN A 19 8.62 -45.54 6.29
C GLN A 19 7.63 -44.51 6.87
N PRO A 20 7.83 -44.04 8.11
CA PRO A 20 7.15 -42.83 8.53
C PRO A 20 7.59 -41.74 7.52
N VAL A 21 6.68 -41.25 6.72
CA VAL A 21 6.82 -39.95 6.11
C VAL A 21 6.88 -39.03 7.34
N LEU A 22 8.08 -38.68 7.75
CA LEU A 22 8.29 -37.47 8.53
C LEU A 22 7.67 -36.41 7.62
N ALA A 23 6.47 -35.95 7.98
CA ALA A 23 5.98 -34.70 7.47
C ALA A 23 7.12 -33.73 7.76
N ALA A 24 7.85 -33.30 6.76
CA ALA A 24 8.64 -32.11 6.90
C ALA A 24 7.64 -31.08 7.39
N ASP A 25 7.90 -30.48 8.55
CA ASP A 25 7.16 -29.33 9.02
C ASP A 25 7.30 -28.26 7.93
N SER A 26 6.37 -28.28 6.96
CA SER A 26 6.34 -27.27 5.91
C SER A 26 5.81 -26.03 6.59
N LYS A 27 6.66 -25.04 6.74
CA LYS A 27 6.26 -23.72 7.20
C LYS A 27 5.13 -23.20 6.30
N THR A 28 4.24 -22.44 6.87
CA THR A 28 3.26 -21.68 6.10
C THR A 28 3.97 -20.45 5.52
N THR A 29 4.00 -20.32 4.20
CA THR A 29 4.51 -19.10 3.56
C THR A 29 3.40 -18.05 3.51
N LEU A 30 3.73 -16.82 3.89
CA LEU A 30 2.88 -15.64 3.71
C LEU A 30 3.56 -14.70 2.72
N ASP A 31 2.93 -14.52 1.56
CA ASP A 31 3.35 -13.59 0.53
C ASP A 31 2.81 -12.18 0.83
N VAL A 32 3.73 -11.22 1.02
CA VAL A 32 3.40 -9.85 1.42
C VAL A 32 3.94 -8.87 0.39
N ILE A 33 3.08 -7.98 -0.11
CA ILE A 33 3.50 -6.87 -0.98
C ILE A 33 3.38 -5.57 -0.21
N ILE A 34 4.49 -4.83 -0.16
CA ILE A 34 4.62 -3.54 0.52
C ILE A 34 5.03 -2.46 -0.49
N SER A 35 4.36 -1.33 -0.43
CA SER A 35 4.71 -0.14 -1.21
C SER A 35 6.04 0.46 -0.76
N GLN A 36 6.83 0.96 -1.69
CA GLN A 36 8.09 1.61 -1.38
C GLN A 36 7.86 3.05 -0.89
N TYR A 37 7.99 3.28 0.42
CA TYR A 37 7.82 4.60 1.03
C TYR A 37 9.09 5.45 1.05
N GLY A 38 10.26 4.84 0.87
CA GLY A 38 11.53 5.55 0.88
C GLY A 38 12.72 4.61 0.76
N THR A 39 13.94 5.17 0.88
CA THR A 39 15.19 4.41 0.71
C THR A 39 15.45 3.36 1.79
N GLN A 40 14.79 3.48 2.94
CA GLN A 40 14.95 2.55 4.07
C GLN A 40 13.88 1.45 4.12
N THR A 41 12.86 1.52 3.26
CA THR A 41 11.73 0.56 3.28
C THR A 41 12.22 -0.88 3.20
N GLN A 42 13.07 -1.21 2.23
CA GLN A 42 13.63 -2.56 2.08
C GLN A 42 14.42 -3.01 3.30
N THR A 43 15.27 -2.13 3.86
CA THR A 43 16.12 -2.46 5.02
C THR A 43 15.28 -2.77 6.25
N TRP A 44 14.23 -1.97 6.48
CA TRP A 44 13.34 -2.15 7.62
C TRP A 44 12.56 -3.46 7.51
N TRP A 45 11.95 -3.74 6.36
CA TRP A 45 11.17 -4.95 6.15
C TRP A 45 12.02 -6.22 6.18
N THR A 46 13.25 -6.19 5.65
CA THR A 46 14.19 -7.33 5.76
C THR A 46 14.54 -7.64 7.23
N GLN A 47 14.60 -6.63 8.10
CA GLN A 47 14.81 -6.88 9.52
C GLN A 47 13.53 -7.41 10.18
N PHE A 48 12.37 -6.84 9.82
CA PHE A 48 11.08 -7.28 10.31
C PHE A 48 10.80 -8.76 9.99
N GLU A 49 11.08 -9.21 8.75
CA GLU A 49 10.97 -10.64 8.36
C GLU A 49 11.72 -11.54 9.34
N LYS A 50 12.99 -11.24 9.60
CA LYS A 50 13.84 -12.03 10.49
C LYS A 50 13.32 -12.07 11.92
N ASP A 51 12.88 -10.93 12.44
CA ASP A 51 12.38 -10.81 13.81
C ASP A 51 11.04 -11.54 13.95
N PHE A 52 10.16 -11.40 12.96
CA PHE A 52 8.86 -12.08 12.92
C PHE A 52 9.01 -13.60 12.84
N GLU A 53 9.87 -14.11 11.96
CA GLU A 53 10.12 -15.56 11.81
C GLU A 53 10.81 -16.16 13.03
N ALA A 54 11.63 -15.38 13.75
CA ALA A 54 12.22 -15.82 15.00
C ALA A 54 11.17 -16.03 16.12
N GLU A 55 10.11 -15.24 16.11
CA GLU A 55 8.98 -15.34 17.02
C GLU A 55 7.92 -16.34 16.54
N ASN A 56 7.86 -16.59 15.22
CA ASN A 56 6.87 -17.45 14.57
C ASN A 56 7.57 -18.51 13.69
N PRO A 57 8.24 -19.53 14.27
CA PRO A 57 9.12 -20.44 13.54
C PRO A 57 8.41 -21.31 12.49
N ASP A 58 7.08 -21.42 12.57
CA ASP A 58 6.25 -22.18 11.63
C ASP A 58 5.77 -21.33 10.42
N ILE A 59 6.14 -20.05 10.38
CA ILE A 59 5.83 -19.13 9.30
C ILE A 59 7.10 -18.74 8.55
N ASP A 60 6.99 -18.62 7.22
CA ASP A 60 8.00 -18.10 6.32
C ASP A 60 7.40 -16.83 5.68
N LEU A 61 7.95 -15.66 6.03
CA LEU A 61 7.41 -14.38 5.59
C LEU A 61 8.16 -13.90 4.34
N ASN A 62 7.50 -13.86 3.20
CA ASN A 62 8.09 -13.45 1.93
C ASN A 62 7.62 -12.01 1.59
N VAL A 63 8.43 -11.00 1.93
CA VAL A 63 8.08 -9.60 1.70
C VAL A 63 8.70 -9.07 0.42
N GLU A 64 7.86 -8.62 -0.49
CA GLU A 64 8.29 -7.92 -1.70
C GLU A 64 7.99 -6.42 -1.60
N ILE A 65 9.02 -5.59 -1.80
CA ILE A 65 8.86 -4.14 -1.88
C ILE A 65 8.68 -3.72 -3.33
N VAL A 66 7.58 -3.04 -3.62
CA VAL A 66 7.20 -2.61 -4.98
C VAL A 66 7.09 -1.09 -5.03
N SER A 67 7.60 -0.46 -6.09
CA SER A 67 7.44 0.98 -6.31
C SER A 67 5.96 1.33 -6.51
N TRP A 68 5.54 2.51 -6.09
CA TRP A 68 4.17 3.00 -6.31
C TRP A 68 3.78 3.01 -7.79
N ASN A 69 4.72 3.34 -8.68
CA ASN A 69 4.46 3.35 -10.12
C ASN A 69 4.14 1.97 -10.72
N ASP A 70 4.64 0.91 -10.10
CA ASP A 70 4.49 -0.47 -10.61
C ASP A 70 3.44 -1.27 -9.82
N LEU A 71 3.08 -0.81 -8.63
CA LEU A 71 2.28 -1.55 -7.65
C LEU A 71 0.96 -2.08 -8.24
N TYR A 72 0.15 -1.18 -8.77
CA TYR A 72 -1.17 -1.56 -9.29
C TYR A 72 -1.08 -2.55 -10.47
N THR A 73 -0.16 -2.30 -11.40
CA THR A 73 0.05 -3.19 -12.55
C THR A 73 0.48 -4.58 -12.09
N LYS A 74 1.39 -4.63 -11.11
CA LYS A 74 1.87 -5.89 -10.55
C LYS A 74 0.77 -6.65 -9.84
N VAL A 75 0.06 -6.01 -8.90
CA VAL A 75 -1.01 -6.64 -8.13
C VAL A 75 -2.11 -7.14 -9.04
N ASN A 76 -2.59 -6.33 -9.98
CA ASN A 76 -3.61 -6.75 -10.94
C ASN A 76 -3.16 -7.95 -11.78
N THR A 77 -1.86 -8.01 -12.14
CA THR A 77 -1.31 -9.17 -12.86
C THR A 77 -1.31 -10.43 -11.99
N LEU A 78 -0.95 -10.32 -10.72
CA LEU A 78 -0.96 -11.44 -9.78
C LEU A 78 -2.38 -11.95 -9.55
N VAL A 79 -3.33 -11.06 -9.30
CA VAL A 79 -4.76 -11.40 -9.14
C VAL A 79 -5.30 -12.10 -10.37
N ALA A 80 -5.04 -11.57 -11.57
CA ALA A 80 -5.50 -12.18 -12.83
C ALA A 80 -4.93 -13.59 -13.06
N ASN A 81 -3.77 -13.91 -12.48
CA ASN A 81 -3.13 -15.22 -12.56
C ASN A 81 -3.48 -16.16 -11.37
N ASN A 82 -4.43 -15.78 -10.51
CA ASN A 82 -4.79 -16.50 -9.27
C ASN A 82 -3.58 -16.68 -8.31
N ASN A 83 -2.72 -15.69 -8.25
CA ASN A 83 -1.53 -15.64 -7.39
C ASN A 83 -1.49 -14.34 -6.60
N ALA A 84 -2.64 -13.94 -6.05
CA ALA A 84 -2.73 -12.77 -5.17
C ALA A 84 -1.85 -12.96 -3.93
N PRO A 85 -1.25 -11.87 -3.39
CA PRO A 85 -0.54 -11.95 -2.12
C PRO A 85 -1.52 -12.20 -0.97
N ASP A 86 -1.03 -12.77 0.14
CA ASP A 86 -1.81 -12.96 1.37
C ASP A 86 -2.04 -11.63 2.09
N ILE A 87 -1.05 -10.73 2.03
CA ILE A 87 -1.12 -9.39 2.62
C ILE A 87 -0.68 -8.35 1.60
N LEU A 88 -1.49 -7.34 1.41
CA LEU A 88 -1.23 -6.25 0.46
C LEU A 88 -1.28 -4.89 1.16
N ASN A 89 -0.21 -4.10 1.02
CA ASN A 89 -0.21 -2.70 1.40
C ASN A 89 -0.51 -1.84 0.16
N ILE A 90 -1.68 -1.22 0.16
CA ILE A 90 -2.20 -0.40 -0.95
C ILE A 90 -3.12 0.70 -0.39
N ASP A 91 -3.38 1.73 -1.15
CA ASP A 91 -4.23 2.88 -0.77
C ASP A 91 -5.59 2.90 -1.48
N VAL A 92 -5.76 2.17 -2.58
CA VAL A 92 -7.04 2.06 -3.30
C VAL A 92 -7.65 0.69 -3.06
N LEU A 93 -8.84 0.63 -2.46
CA LEU A 93 -9.50 -0.59 -2.02
C LEU A 93 -10.73 -0.95 -2.86
N ALA A 94 -11.40 0.04 -3.47
CA ALA A 94 -12.76 -0.11 -4.01
C ALA A 94 -12.89 -1.23 -5.05
N ASP A 95 -11.95 -1.34 -5.99
CA ASP A 95 -12.00 -2.36 -7.04
C ASP A 95 -11.82 -3.77 -6.44
N TYR A 96 -10.91 -3.92 -5.46
CA TYR A 96 -10.69 -5.21 -4.80
C TYR A 96 -11.86 -5.64 -3.92
N VAL A 97 -12.58 -4.67 -3.30
CA VAL A 97 -13.80 -4.95 -2.56
C VAL A 97 -14.92 -5.36 -3.52
N ALA A 98 -15.09 -4.66 -4.64
CA ALA A 98 -16.10 -4.98 -5.65
C ALA A 98 -15.92 -6.38 -6.25
N ASP A 99 -14.70 -6.88 -6.31
CA ASP A 99 -14.33 -8.20 -6.82
C ASP A 99 -14.25 -9.28 -5.72
N ASP A 100 -14.71 -9.00 -4.48
CA ASP A 100 -14.64 -9.93 -3.34
C ASP A 100 -13.23 -10.46 -3.01
N LEU A 101 -12.21 -9.62 -3.20
CA LEU A 101 -10.80 -9.99 -3.00
C LEU A 101 -10.24 -9.62 -1.63
N LEU A 102 -10.95 -8.81 -0.85
CA LEU A 102 -10.52 -8.36 0.47
C LEU A 102 -11.39 -8.95 1.57
N MET A 103 -10.74 -9.40 2.63
CA MET A 103 -11.40 -9.85 3.85
C MET A 103 -11.78 -8.66 4.72
N PRO A 104 -13.00 -8.61 5.29
CA PRO A 104 -13.38 -7.59 6.26
C PRO A 104 -12.40 -7.53 7.45
N ALA A 105 -11.98 -6.34 7.85
CA ALA A 105 -11.02 -6.16 8.94
C ALA A 105 -11.52 -6.71 10.28
N THR A 106 -12.83 -6.80 10.48
CA THR A 106 -13.45 -7.41 11.67
C THR A 106 -13.16 -8.91 11.83
N GLU A 107 -12.72 -9.58 10.77
CA GLU A 107 -12.39 -11.01 10.82
C GLU A 107 -10.98 -11.27 11.37
N TYR A 108 -10.07 -10.28 11.30
CA TYR A 108 -8.67 -10.43 11.71
C TYR A 108 -8.19 -9.38 12.72
N ALA A 109 -8.92 -8.29 12.92
CA ALA A 109 -8.57 -7.24 13.87
C ALA A 109 -9.51 -7.23 15.07
N SER A 110 -8.98 -7.43 16.28
CA SER A 110 -9.77 -7.34 17.51
C SER A 110 -10.29 -5.91 17.74
N GLU A 111 -11.38 -5.75 18.51
CA GLU A 111 -11.88 -4.43 18.91
C GLU A 111 -10.83 -3.60 19.67
N ASP A 112 -9.99 -4.25 20.49
CA ASP A 112 -8.87 -3.58 21.16
C ASP A 112 -7.85 -3.01 20.17
N LEU A 113 -7.52 -3.75 19.10
CA LEU A 113 -6.64 -3.25 18.04
C LEU A 113 -7.29 -2.10 17.28
N GLN A 114 -8.57 -2.24 16.90
CA GLN A 114 -9.31 -1.20 16.19
C GLN A 114 -9.35 0.11 16.98
N SER A 115 -9.55 0.04 18.29
CA SER A 115 -9.60 1.22 19.17
C SER A 115 -8.30 2.02 19.26
N LYS A 116 -7.18 1.47 18.78
CA LYS A 116 -5.86 2.13 18.77
C LYS A 116 -5.64 3.04 17.56
N PHE A 117 -6.48 2.94 16.55
CA PHE A 117 -6.41 3.79 15.36
C PHE A 117 -7.20 5.08 15.54
N PHE A 118 -6.77 6.15 14.87
CA PHE A 118 -7.58 7.35 14.75
C PHE A 118 -8.84 7.07 13.93
N PRO A 119 -10.03 7.51 14.37
CA PRO A 119 -11.28 7.25 13.65
C PRO A 119 -11.23 7.61 12.16
N ALA A 120 -10.67 8.76 11.80
CA ALA A 120 -10.59 9.20 10.41
C ALA A 120 -9.81 8.23 9.49
N PHE A 121 -8.81 7.51 10.00
CA PHE A 121 -8.08 6.52 9.21
C PHE A 121 -8.86 5.21 9.09
N TRP A 122 -9.64 4.89 10.12
CA TRP A 122 -10.53 3.74 10.10
C TRP A 122 -11.68 3.98 9.12
N ASP A 123 -12.29 5.18 9.16
CA ASP A 123 -13.35 5.59 8.24
C ASP A 123 -12.87 5.61 6.78
N ALA A 124 -11.63 6.02 6.52
CA ALA A 124 -11.03 6.00 5.17
C ALA A 124 -10.87 4.59 4.57
N SER A 125 -10.91 3.54 5.41
CA SER A 125 -10.85 2.13 4.99
C SER A 125 -12.22 1.46 4.94
N THR A 126 -13.31 2.26 5.08
CA THR A 126 -14.69 1.77 5.13
C THR A 126 -15.36 1.92 3.75
N ILE A 127 -15.92 0.84 3.25
CA ILE A 127 -16.73 0.79 2.04
C ILE A 127 -18.03 0.07 2.39
N ASP A 128 -19.18 0.68 2.10
CA ASP A 128 -20.52 0.13 2.42
C ASP A 128 -20.63 -0.34 3.88
N ASP A 129 -20.27 0.54 4.82
CA ASP A 129 -20.28 0.30 6.27
C ASP A 129 -19.34 -0.84 6.76
N THR A 130 -18.49 -1.35 5.90
CA THR A 130 -17.53 -2.41 6.23
C THR A 130 -16.10 -1.92 6.09
N VAL A 131 -15.26 -2.16 7.10
CA VAL A 131 -13.83 -1.83 7.08
C VAL A 131 -13.04 -2.98 6.46
N TYR A 132 -12.22 -2.67 5.44
CA TYR A 132 -11.47 -3.68 4.69
C TYR A 132 -9.96 -3.61 4.86
N ALA A 133 -9.42 -2.56 5.49
CA ALA A 133 -7.99 -2.44 5.69
C ALA A 133 -7.62 -1.86 7.05
N LEU A 134 -6.41 -2.15 7.51
CA LEU A 134 -5.81 -1.53 8.67
C LEU A 134 -4.87 -0.40 8.22
N PRO A 135 -4.95 0.80 8.85
CA PRO A 135 -3.98 1.85 8.59
C PRO A 135 -2.57 1.40 9.03
N ILE A 136 -1.60 1.51 8.15
CA ILE A 136 -0.20 1.17 8.47
C ILE A 136 0.69 2.42 8.53
N LEU A 137 0.48 3.37 7.64
CA LEU A 137 1.22 4.62 7.56
C LEU A 137 0.28 5.78 7.30
N ALA A 138 0.61 6.90 7.90
CA ALA A 138 -0.10 8.15 7.69
C ALA A 138 0.88 9.25 7.30
N SER A 139 0.47 10.13 6.39
CA SER A 139 1.23 11.31 6.02
C SER A 139 0.33 12.52 5.94
N CYS A 140 0.92 13.70 6.03
CA CYS A 140 0.23 14.95 5.73
C CYS A 140 1.01 15.70 4.65
N ARG A 141 0.28 16.46 3.86
CA ARG A 141 0.86 17.32 2.84
C ARG A 141 1.07 18.72 3.43
N ALA A 142 2.19 19.33 3.08
CA ALA A 142 2.53 20.67 3.52
C ALA A 142 3.32 21.39 2.43
N LEU A 143 3.24 22.72 2.45
CA LEU A 143 4.10 23.56 1.60
C LEU A 143 5.51 23.62 2.21
N PHE A 144 6.45 22.97 1.55
CA PHE A 144 7.88 23.12 1.84
C PHE A 144 8.45 24.28 1.03
N TYR A 145 9.20 25.14 1.68
CA TYR A 145 9.82 26.29 1.04
C TYR A 145 11.29 26.43 1.42
N ASN A 146 12.07 26.94 0.50
CA ASN A 146 13.47 27.31 0.78
C ASN A 146 13.51 28.77 1.24
N LYS A 147 13.85 28.98 2.53
CA LYS A 147 13.86 30.29 3.14
C LYS A 147 14.84 31.25 2.49
N ASP A 148 16.03 30.76 2.12
CA ASP A 148 17.08 31.61 1.54
C ASP A 148 16.66 32.10 0.14
N ILE A 149 16.02 31.26 -0.67
CA ILE A 149 15.45 31.65 -1.96
C ILE A 149 14.36 32.72 -1.79
N LEU A 150 13.47 32.57 -0.83
CA LEU A 150 12.44 33.57 -0.56
C LEU A 150 13.06 34.91 -0.12
N ASP A 151 14.01 34.89 0.80
CA ASP A 151 14.69 36.08 1.30
C ASP A 151 15.43 36.82 0.16
N GLU A 152 16.16 36.09 -0.71
CA GLU A 152 16.87 36.68 -1.85
C GLU A 152 15.92 37.24 -2.91
N ALA A 153 14.76 36.64 -3.12
CA ALA A 153 13.73 37.10 -4.03
C ALA A 153 12.90 38.27 -3.46
N GLY A 154 13.10 38.62 -2.17
CA GLY A 154 12.27 39.61 -1.49
C GLY A 154 10.80 39.17 -1.37
N ALA A 155 10.59 37.86 -1.17
CA ALA A 155 9.28 37.25 -1.04
C ALA A 155 9.04 36.75 0.39
N SER A 156 7.77 36.69 0.78
CA SER A 156 7.34 36.09 2.04
C SER A 156 6.76 34.69 1.79
N VAL A 157 6.63 33.90 2.84
CA VAL A 157 5.92 32.59 2.76
C VAL A 157 4.45 32.87 2.39
N PRO A 158 3.95 32.31 1.29
CA PRO A 158 2.58 32.57 0.84
C PRO A 158 1.57 31.85 1.73
N THR A 159 0.43 32.50 1.97
CA THR A 159 -0.70 31.99 2.75
C THR A 159 -1.97 31.83 1.92
N THR A 160 -1.97 32.34 0.68
CA THR A 160 -3.07 32.25 -0.27
C THR A 160 -2.55 31.84 -1.65
N TRP A 161 -3.42 31.31 -2.50
CA TRP A 161 -3.07 30.97 -3.88
C TRP A 161 -2.60 32.18 -4.71
N ALA A 162 -3.17 33.36 -4.46
CA ALA A 162 -2.70 34.60 -5.10
C ALA A 162 -1.27 34.94 -4.67
N GLU A 163 -0.94 34.81 -3.39
CA GLU A 163 0.42 35.01 -2.87
C GLU A 163 1.40 33.94 -3.40
N VAL A 164 0.96 32.71 -3.63
CA VAL A 164 1.79 31.66 -4.31
C VAL A 164 2.21 32.14 -5.69
N GLN A 165 1.27 32.67 -6.46
CA GLN A 165 1.57 33.19 -7.81
C GLN A 165 2.51 34.40 -7.77
N GLU A 166 2.28 35.34 -6.84
CA GLU A 166 3.14 36.53 -6.65
C GLU A 166 4.56 36.10 -6.22
N THR A 167 4.67 35.18 -5.27
CA THR A 167 5.94 34.65 -4.80
C THR A 167 6.68 33.92 -5.92
N ALA A 168 5.98 33.10 -6.70
CA ALA A 168 6.55 32.41 -7.85
C ALA A 168 7.10 33.39 -8.89
N GLN A 169 6.38 34.50 -9.16
CA GLN A 169 6.84 35.54 -10.09
C GLN A 169 8.12 36.22 -9.57
N LYS A 170 8.18 36.60 -8.29
CA LYS A 170 9.38 37.21 -7.68
C LYS A 170 10.61 36.30 -7.77
N ILE A 171 10.42 34.99 -7.52
CA ILE A 171 11.49 33.99 -7.66
C ILE A 171 11.96 33.93 -9.12
N LYS A 172 11.02 33.88 -10.07
CA LYS A 172 11.32 33.81 -11.50
C LYS A 172 12.06 35.06 -11.98
N ASP A 173 11.64 36.24 -11.53
CA ASP A 173 12.28 37.53 -11.86
C ASP A 173 13.72 37.61 -11.31
N LYS A 174 13.96 37.05 -10.14
CA LYS A 174 15.28 37.04 -9.48
C LYS A 174 16.25 36.03 -10.06
N PHE A 175 15.80 34.82 -10.31
CA PHE A 175 16.66 33.66 -10.62
C PHE A 175 16.52 33.14 -12.06
N GLY A 176 15.55 33.63 -12.83
CA GLY A 176 15.32 33.18 -14.21
C GLY A 176 14.98 31.69 -14.26
N ASP A 177 15.73 30.95 -15.10
CA ASP A 177 15.54 29.50 -15.27
C ASP A 177 16.39 28.64 -14.31
N ASP A 178 17.20 29.28 -13.46
CA ASP A 178 18.07 28.56 -12.52
C ASP A 178 17.29 28.01 -11.33
N VAL A 179 16.10 28.57 -11.03
CA VAL A 179 15.22 28.12 -9.95
C VAL A 179 13.79 27.96 -10.44
N TYR A 180 13.24 26.78 -10.29
CA TYR A 180 11.82 26.53 -10.50
C TYR A 180 11.03 26.96 -9.26
N PRO A 181 10.14 27.96 -9.38
CA PRO A 181 9.45 28.56 -8.23
C PRO A 181 8.35 27.69 -7.64
N TRP A 182 7.85 26.70 -8.40
CA TRP A 182 6.78 25.81 -7.98
C TRP A 182 6.92 24.43 -8.63
N GLY A 183 6.65 23.39 -7.86
CA GLY A 183 6.60 22.01 -8.35
C GLY A 183 5.20 21.44 -8.18
N ILE A 184 4.73 20.74 -9.20
CA ILE A 184 3.50 19.95 -9.15
C ILE A 184 3.88 18.52 -9.49
N ASP A 185 3.53 17.60 -8.60
CA ASP A 185 3.70 16.17 -8.86
C ASP A 185 2.56 15.68 -9.75
N MET A 186 2.90 15.20 -10.94
CA MET A 186 1.96 14.72 -11.95
C MET A 186 2.28 13.29 -12.36
N THR A 187 2.77 12.48 -11.42
CA THR A 187 2.99 11.06 -11.62
C THR A 187 1.67 10.27 -11.63
N THR A 188 1.73 8.99 -11.99
CA THR A 188 0.53 8.14 -12.08
C THR A 188 -0.16 7.97 -10.72
N ASP A 189 0.60 7.91 -9.65
CA ASP A 189 0.12 7.74 -8.28
C ASP A 189 -0.25 9.07 -7.59
N GLU A 190 0.44 10.18 -7.89
CA GLU A 190 0.26 11.45 -7.18
C GLU A 190 -0.57 12.50 -7.95
N GLY A 191 -0.78 12.34 -9.26
CA GLY A 191 -1.47 13.34 -10.08
C GLY A 191 -2.89 13.64 -9.62
N GLN A 192 -3.63 12.64 -9.18
CA GLN A 192 -4.97 12.79 -8.61
C GLN A 192 -4.96 13.59 -7.30
N ALA A 193 -3.99 13.32 -6.42
CA ALA A 193 -3.85 14.03 -5.16
C ALA A 193 -3.46 15.50 -5.39
N ALA A 194 -2.54 15.76 -6.32
CA ALA A 194 -2.18 17.12 -6.71
C ALA A 194 -3.41 17.90 -7.23
N PHE A 195 -4.21 17.29 -8.10
CA PHE A 195 -5.45 17.90 -8.59
C PHE A 195 -6.45 18.16 -7.45
N ALA A 196 -6.61 17.21 -6.52
CA ALA A 196 -7.51 17.34 -5.39
C ALA A 196 -7.18 18.55 -4.49
N TYR A 197 -5.89 18.88 -4.28
CA TYR A 197 -5.53 20.06 -3.47
C TYR A 197 -6.09 21.37 -4.06
N TYR A 198 -6.06 21.52 -5.37
CA TYR A 198 -6.57 22.73 -6.01
C TYR A 198 -8.10 22.75 -5.99
N THR A 199 -8.76 21.65 -6.33
CA THR A 199 -10.21 21.58 -6.41
C THR A 199 -10.86 21.75 -5.05
N TRP A 200 -10.42 21.02 -4.02
CA TRP A 200 -10.97 21.11 -2.66
C TRP A 200 -10.71 22.47 -2.01
N ASN A 201 -9.53 23.05 -2.21
CA ASN A 201 -9.25 24.41 -1.71
C ASN A 201 -10.08 25.48 -2.39
N ASN A 202 -10.65 25.23 -3.58
CA ASN A 202 -11.56 26.13 -4.28
C ASN A 202 -13.04 25.80 -4.06
N GLY A 203 -13.36 24.88 -3.14
CA GLY A 203 -14.72 24.45 -2.84
C GLY A 203 -15.33 23.48 -3.85
N GLY A 204 -14.49 22.90 -4.71
CA GLY A 204 -14.86 21.83 -5.63
C GLY A 204 -14.62 20.44 -5.05
N GLY A 205 -14.63 19.44 -5.91
CA GLY A 205 -14.42 18.04 -5.54
C GLY A 205 -14.66 17.09 -6.70
N PHE A 206 -14.48 15.80 -6.46
CA PHE A 206 -14.73 14.77 -7.48
C PHE A 206 -16.19 14.38 -7.56
N VAL A 207 -16.86 14.33 -6.43
CA VAL A 207 -18.27 13.98 -6.28
C VAL A 207 -18.96 14.95 -5.32
N ASP A 208 -20.27 15.09 -5.43
CA ASP A 208 -21.12 15.78 -4.45
C ASP A 208 -21.58 14.84 -3.32
N ASP A 209 -22.34 15.38 -2.38
CA ASP A 209 -22.87 14.62 -1.23
C ASP A 209 -23.85 13.50 -1.64
N GLU A 210 -24.40 13.56 -2.86
CA GLU A 210 -25.26 12.56 -3.45
C GLU A 210 -24.49 11.51 -4.28
N GLY A 211 -23.15 11.64 -4.39
CA GLY A 211 -22.29 10.73 -5.13
C GLY A 211 -22.22 10.98 -6.63
N ASN A 212 -22.74 12.11 -7.14
CA ASN A 212 -22.62 12.47 -8.56
C ASN A 212 -21.27 13.09 -8.88
N TRP A 213 -20.71 12.76 -10.04
CA TRP A 213 -19.46 13.34 -10.51
C TRP A 213 -19.56 14.86 -10.75
N THR A 214 -18.64 15.61 -10.15
CA THR A 214 -18.57 17.09 -10.23
C THR A 214 -17.31 17.62 -10.92
N LEU A 215 -16.57 16.77 -11.62
CA LEU A 215 -15.28 17.12 -12.26
C LEU A 215 -15.38 18.32 -13.23
N ASN A 216 -16.55 18.61 -13.77
CA ASN A 216 -16.81 19.72 -14.67
C ASN A 216 -17.55 20.89 -13.99
N SER A 217 -17.54 20.96 -12.67
CA SER A 217 -18.10 22.09 -11.94
C SER A 217 -17.28 23.37 -12.13
N GLU A 218 -17.90 24.53 -11.90
CA GLU A 218 -17.23 25.84 -12.01
C GLU A 218 -16.09 25.99 -10.98
N GLN A 219 -16.17 25.25 -9.87
CA GLN A 219 -15.18 25.26 -8.78
C GLN A 219 -13.94 24.45 -9.09
N ASN A 220 -14.00 23.49 -10.02
CA ASN A 220 -12.88 22.67 -10.47
C ASN A 220 -12.15 23.30 -11.65
#